data_fc33f4053fb94395ed07476b1159d2e1
#
_entry.id   fc33f4053fb94395ed07476b1159d2e1
#
_cell.length_a   1.000
_cell.length_b   1.000
_cell.length_c   1.000
_cell.angle_alpha   90.00
_cell.angle_beta   90.00
_cell.angle_gamma   90.00
#
_symmetry.space_group_name_H-M   'P 1'
#
loop_
_entity.id
_entity.type
_entity.pdbx_description
1 polymer ?
#
loop_
_entity_poly.entity_id
_entity_poly.type
_entity_poly.pdbx_seq_one_letter_code
_entity_poly.pdbx_strand_id
1 'polypeptide(L)'
;GRSEFHQAYDELAIVAIRRLVEAAGPQAMVDLASERVDEIETRFNELRAAHPDRAPIELLTEALGSTYAPSVKPVRSGDQLCQHHCPVAHVAAEFPQLCEVETQLFSRLLGSHVQRLATIAHGDGVCTTHVPNPVIPSKIRK
;
A
#
# COMPACT_ATOMS: atom_id res chain seq x y z
N GLY A 1 17.15 14.26 8.56
CA GLY A 1 16.12 14.89 7.76
C GLY A 1 16.25 14.57 6.30
N ARG A 2 15.26 14.98 5.54
CA ARG A 2 15.26 14.79 4.11
C ARG A 2 16.25 15.76 3.46
N SER A 3 16.91 15.31 2.42
CA SER A 3 17.79 16.21 1.68
C SER A 3 16.95 17.22 0.88
N GLU A 4 17.54 18.38 0.60
CA GLU A 4 16.89 19.39 -0.22
C GLU A 4 16.58 18.85 -1.62
N PHE A 5 17.40 17.93 -2.10
CA PHE A 5 17.25 17.29 -3.39
C PHE A 5 15.94 16.49 -3.46
N HIS A 6 15.67 15.64 -2.44
CA HIS A 6 14.44 14.86 -2.37
C HIS A 6 13.22 15.76 -2.23
N GLN A 7 13.33 16.82 -1.45
CA GLN A 7 12.24 17.76 -1.26
C GLN A 7 11.87 18.46 -2.57
N ALA A 8 12.86 18.82 -3.37
CA ALA A 8 12.61 19.46 -4.67
C ALA A 8 11.87 18.54 -5.62
N TYR A 9 12.20 17.24 -5.63
CA TYR A 9 11.49 16.28 -6.45
C TYR A 9 10.05 16.05 -5.96
N ASP A 10 9.83 16.04 -4.66
CA ASP A 10 8.47 15.91 -4.12
C ASP A 10 7.61 17.10 -4.53
N GLU A 11 8.15 18.31 -4.45
CA GLU A 11 7.44 19.52 -4.85
C GLU A 11 7.12 19.52 -6.35
N LEU A 12 8.07 19.09 -7.15
CA LEU A 12 7.86 18.96 -8.60
C LEU A 12 6.77 17.95 -8.91
N ALA A 13 6.78 16.80 -8.20
CA ALA A 13 5.76 15.78 -8.39
C ALA A 13 4.38 16.32 -8.03
N ILE A 14 4.26 17.06 -6.92
CA ILE A 14 3.00 17.64 -6.50
C ILE A 14 2.45 18.59 -7.56
N VAL A 15 3.30 19.47 -8.08
CA VAL A 15 2.90 20.41 -9.14
C VAL A 15 2.47 19.66 -10.40
N ALA A 16 3.24 18.64 -10.78
CA ALA A 16 2.92 17.85 -11.97
C ALA A 16 1.58 17.13 -11.84
N ILE A 17 1.30 16.56 -10.67
CA ILE A 17 0.04 15.87 -10.43
C ILE A 17 -1.13 16.84 -10.46
N ARG A 18 -0.99 18.02 -9.86
CA ARG A 18 -2.04 19.03 -9.91
C ARG A 18 -2.36 19.41 -11.36
N ARG A 19 -1.34 19.61 -12.17
CA ARG A 19 -1.51 19.92 -13.60
C ARG A 19 -2.19 18.79 -14.34
N LEU A 20 -1.82 17.56 -14.01
CA LEU A 20 -2.43 16.37 -14.60
C LEU A 20 -3.93 16.33 -14.30
N VAL A 21 -4.31 16.55 -13.05
CA VAL A 21 -5.72 16.53 -12.63
C VAL A 21 -6.50 17.68 -13.29
N GLU A 22 -5.90 18.85 -13.39
CA GLU A 22 -6.54 19.99 -14.07
C GLU A 22 -6.78 19.70 -15.54
N ALA A 23 -5.84 19.06 -16.21
CA ALA A 23 -5.93 18.79 -17.65
C ALA A 23 -6.79 17.59 -17.99
N ALA A 24 -6.78 16.52 -17.18
CA ALA A 24 -7.39 15.24 -17.50
C ALA A 24 -8.46 14.78 -16.50
N GLY A 25 -8.68 15.53 -15.43
CA GLY A 25 -9.71 15.23 -14.44
C GLY A 25 -9.26 14.33 -13.30
N PRO A 26 -10.12 14.16 -12.26
CA PRO A 26 -9.77 13.41 -11.06
C PRO A 26 -9.40 11.95 -11.30
N GLN A 27 -9.97 11.33 -12.34
CA GLN A 27 -9.67 9.92 -12.65
C GLN A 27 -8.19 9.74 -13.00
N ALA A 28 -7.55 10.76 -13.57
CA ALA A 28 -6.12 10.69 -13.89
C ALA A 28 -5.26 10.45 -12.65
N MET A 29 -5.67 10.97 -11.49
CA MET A 29 -4.98 10.74 -10.23
C MET A 29 -5.09 9.27 -9.81
N VAL A 30 -6.27 8.69 -9.95
CA VAL A 30 -6.49 7.28 -9.61
C VAL A 30 -5.68 6.38 -10.55
N ASP A 31 -5.65 6.72 -11.83
CA ASP A 31 -4.89 5.96 -12.83
C ASP A 31 -3.40 6.01 -12.52
N LEU A 32 -2.89 7.17 -12.14
CA LEU A 32 -1.50 7.33 -11.75
C LEU A 32 -1.18 6.50 -10.51
N ALA A 33 -2.06 6.54 -9.52
CA ALA A 33 -1.89 5.77 -8.29
C ALA A 33 -1.87 4.27 -8.57
N SER A 34 -2.75 3.80 -9.47
CA SER A 34 -2.81 2.39 -9.86
C SER A 34 -1.52 1.96 -10.58
N GLU A 35 -1.06 2.79 -11.50
CA GLU A 35 0.17 2.53 -12.24
C GLU A 35 1.38 2.42 -11.31
N ARG A 36 1.42 3.27 -10.30
CA ARG A 36 2.50 3.26 -9.31
C ARG A 36 2.62 1.93 -8.57
N VAL A 37 1.50 1.30 -8.25
CA VAL A 37 1.52 0.04 -7.47
C VAL A 37 1.51 -1.22 -8.33
N ASP A 38 1.48 -1.09 -9.65
CA ASP A 38 1.51 -2.24 -10.56
C ASP A 38 2.74 -3.13 -10.33
N GLU A 39 3.87 -2.54 -9.98
CA GLU A 39 5.08 -3.31 -9.71
C GLU A 39 4.92 -4.23 -8.50
N ILE A 40 4.22 -3.76 -7.48
CA ILE A 40 3.95 -4.58 -6.28
C ILE A 40 3.09 -5.78 -6.69
N GLU A 41 2.06 -5.54 -7.47
CA GLU A 41 1.16 -6.58 -7.93
C GLU A 41 1.90 -7.60 -8.80
N THR A 42 2.73 -7.14 -9.72
CA THR A 42 3.53 -8.01 -10.58
C THR A 42 4.43 -8.91 -9.76
N ARG A 43 5.16 -8.33 -8.80
CA ARG A 43 6.05 -9.13 -7.93
C ARG A 43 5.28 -10.13 -7.07
N PHE A 44 4.13 -9.70 -6.53
CA PHE A 44 3.29 -10.60 -5.75
C PHE A 44 2.84 -11.80 -6.59
N ASN A 45 2.37 -11.56 -7.80
CA ASN A 45 1.90 -12.62 -8.67
C ASN A 45 3.01 -13.58 -9.07
N GLU A 46 4.21 -13.07 -9.33
CA GLU A 46 5.37 -13.91 -9.62
C GLU A 46 5.74 -14.78 -8.43
N LEU A 47 5.74 -14.20 -7.23
CA LEU A 47 6.05 -14.95 -6.00
C LEU A 47 4.99 -16.01 -5.72
N ARG A 48 3.73 -15.70 -5.94
CA ARG A 48 2.64 -16.65 -5.74
C ARG A 48 2.76 -17.84 -6.70
N ALA A 49 3.09 -17.57 -7.95
CA ALA A 49 3.29 -18.64 -8.93
C ALA A 49 4.45 -19.54 -8.56
N ALA A 50 5.52 -18.97 -8.03
CA ALA A 50 6.72 -19.73 -7.61
C ALA A 50 6.53 -20.43 -6.27
N HIS A 51 5.68 -19.89 -5.38
CA HIS A 51 5.51 -20.39 -4.02
C HIS A 51 4.02 -20.44 -3.65
N PRO A 52 3.24 -21.32 -4.30
CA PRO A 52 1.78 -21.34 -4.10
C PRO A 52 1.36 -21.75 -2.68
N ASP A 53 2.25 -22.35 -1.91
CA ASP A 53 1.95 -22.81 -0.55
C ASP A 53 2.20 -21.75 0.53
N ARG A 54 2.85 -20.65 0.16
CA ARG A 54 3.12 -19.59 1.13
C ARG A 54 1.89 -18.73 1.37
N ALA A 55 1.76 -18.21 2.60
CA ALA A 55 0.64 -17.36 2.95
C ALA A 55 0.69 -16.03 2.15
N PRO A 56 -0.47 -15.53 1.70
CA PRO A 56 -0.49 -14.26 0.94
C PRO A 56 0.18 -13.09 1.66
N ILE A 57 0.06 -13.00 2.99
CA ILE A 57 0.69 -11.90 3.74
C ILE A 57 2.21 -11.96 3.65
N GLU A 58 2.79 -13.17 3.62
CA GLU A 58 4.23 -13.32 3.45
C GLU A 58 4.68 -12.90 2.05
N LEU A 59 3.90 -13.28 1.04
CA LEU A 59 4.19 -12.91 -0.34
C LEU A 59 4.10 -11.39 -0.54
N LEU A 60 3.10 -10.75 0.06
CA LEU A 60 2.96 -9.31 -0.03
C LEU A 60 4.12 -8.60 0.65
N THR A 61 4.53 -9.08 1.82
CA THR A 61 5.66 -8.52 2.55
C THR A 61 6.92 -8.57 1.69
N GLU A 62 7.16 -9.70 1.04
CA GLU A 62 8.32 -9.84 0.16
C GLU A 62 8.20 -8.96 -1.08
N ALA A 63 6.99 -8.86 -1.67
CA ALA A 63 6.76 -8.03 -2.84
C ALA A 63 6.99 -6.54 -2.56
N LEU A 64 6.70 -6.09 -1.35
CA LEU A 64 6.93 -4.70 -0.96
C LEU A 64 8.42 -4.36 -0.91
N GLY A 65 9.25 -5.33 -0.47
CA GLY A 65 10.69 -5.16 -0.45
C GLY A 65 11.20 -4.12 0.54
N SER A 66 12.51 -3.90 0.51
CA SER A 66 13.17 -3.02 1.48
C SER A 66 12.74 -1.56 1.41
N THR A 67 12.24 -1.11 0.25
CA THR A 67 11.80 0.27 0.08
C THR A 67 10.73 0.67 1.10
N TYR A 68 9.83 -0.25 1.44
CA TYR A 68 8.77 0.00 2.40
C TYR A 68 9.13 -0.43 3.82
N ALA A 69 10.26 -1.11 3.99
CA ALA A 69 10.71 -1.67 5.27
C ALA A 69 9.55 -2.39 5.98
N PRO A 70 8.93 -3.41 5.35
CA PRO A 70 7.74 -4.04 5.90
C PRO A 70 8.04 -5.01 7.02
N SER A 71 7.09 -5.13 7.95
CA SER A 71 7.12 -6.16 8.98
C SER A 71 5.68 -6.58 9.28
N VAL A 72 5.51 -7.77 9.82
CA VAL A 72 4.20 -8.30 10.16
C VAL A 72 4.17 -8.60 11.65
N LYS A 73 3.13 -8.13 12.32
CA LYS A 73 2.93 -8.37 13.74
C LYS A 73 1.60 -9.10 13.92
N PRO A 74 1.62 -10.34 14.43
CA PRO A 74 0.38 -11.05 14.68
C PRO A 74 -0.38 -10.39 15.84
N VAL A 75 -1.70 -10.31 15.68
CA VAL A 75 -2.58 -9.79 16.70
C VAL A 75 -3.77 -10.74 16.83
N ARG A 76 -4.60 -10.54 17.85
CA ARG A 76 -5.68 -11.47 18.14
C ARG A 76 -6.64 -11.69 16.97
N SER A 77 -6.98 -10.64 16.24
CA SER A 77 -7.96 -10.68 15.17
C SER A 77 -7.35 -10.86 13.77
N GLY A 78 -6.04 -11.04 13.67
CA GLY A 78 -5.38 -11.19 12.38
C GLY A 78 -3.92 -10.78 12.44
N ASP A 79 -3.49 -10.07 11.41
CA ASP A 79 -2.13 -9.56 11.32
C ASP A 79 -2.14 -8.06 11.14
N GLN A 80 -1.08 -7.40 11.60
CA GLN A 80 -0.83 -6.01 11.28
C GLN A 80 0.39 -5.95 10.36
N LEU A 81 0.17 -5.49 9.15
CA LEU A 81 1.25 -5.23 8.21
C LEU A 81 1.74 -3.82 8.48
N CYS A 82 2.99 -3.70 8.87
CA CYS A 82 3.60 -2.41 9.18
C CYS A 82 4.59 -2.05 8.09
N GLN A 83 4.49 -0.82 7.57
CA GLN A 83 5.43 -0.30 6.60
C GLN A 83 6.13 0.87 7.28
N HIS A 84 7.42 0.70 7.54
CA HIS A 84 8.20 1.67 8.31
C HIS A 84 8.73 2.81 7.46
N HIS A 85 8.55 2.73 6.15
CA HIS A 85 8.98 3.75 5.22
C HIS A 85 7.95 3.91 4.10
N CYS A 86 7.67 5.15 3.73
CA CYS A 86 6.82 5.47 2.58
C CYS A 86 7.61 6.37 1.64
N PRO A 87 7.99 5.87 0.44
CA PRO A 87 8.82 6.65 -0.48
C PRO A 87 8.12 7.88 -1.06
N VAL A 88 6.80 7.96 -0.92
CA VAL A 88 6.01 9.06 -1.48
C VAL A 88 5.19 9.79 -0.41
N ALA A 89 5.63 9.75 0.84
CA ALA A 89 4.87 10.30 1.97
C ALA A 89 4.41 11.75 1.77
N HIS A 90 5.28 12.63 1.31
CA HIS A 90 4.92 14.03 1.11
C HIS A 90 3.88 14.22 0.01
N VAL A 91 4.02 13.47 -1.07
CA VAL A 91 3.07 13.52 -2.19
C VAL A 91 1.73 12.93 -1.75
N ALA A 92 1.75 11.83 -1.01
CA ALA A 92 0.55 11.16 -0.53
C ALA A 92 -0.22 12.01 0.48
N ALA A 93 0.45 12.88 1.22
CA ALA A 93 -0.21 13.80 2.15
C ALA A 93 -1.14 14.75 1.40
N GLU A 94 -0.77 15.15 0.18
CA GLU A 94 -1.63 15.99 -0.68
C GLU A 94 -2.63 15.20 -1.49
N PHE A 95 -2.27 13.97 -1.85
CA PHE A 95 -3.09 13.12 -2.71
C PHE A 95 -3.35 11.78 -2.03
N PRO A 96 -4.33 11.73 -1.13
CA PRO A 96 -4.63 10.50 -0.37
C PRO A 96 -5.01 9.32 -1.25
N GLN A 97 -5.37 9.55 -2.51
CA GLN A 97 -5.66 8.48 -3.46
C GLN A 97 -4.48 7.51 -3.60
N LEU A 98 -3.24 7.99 -3.41
CA LEU A 98 -2.07 7.11 -3.45
C LEU A 98 -2.15 6.02 -2.38
N CYS A 99 -2.57 6.40 -1.17
CA CYS A 99 -2.73 5.44 -0.06
C CYS A 99 -3.97 4.57 -0.24
N GLU A 100 -5.06 5.15 -0.74
CA GLU A 100 -6.31 4.43 -0.94
C GLU A 100 -6.17 3.33 -1.98
N VAL A 101 -5.54 3.63 -3.11
CA VAL A 101 -5.33 2.64 -4.18
C VAL A 101 -4.40 1.53 -3.70
N GLU A 102 -3.36 1.86 -2.94
CA GLU A 102 -2.45 0.87 -2.37
C GLU A 102 -3.21 -0.07 -1.42
N THR A 103 -4.04 0.49 -0.56
CA THR A 103 -4.84 -0.29 0.39
C THR A 103 -5.82 -1.22 -0.34
N GLN A 104 -6.44 -0.72 -1.41
CA GLN A 104 -7.33 -1.53 -2.25
C GLN A 104 -6.58 -2.67 -2.92
N LEU A 105 -5.37 -2.42 -3.38
CA LEU A 105 -4.53 -3.47 -3.95
C LEU A 105 -4.26 -4.56 -2.90
N PHE A 106 -3.90 -4.17 -1.69
CA PHE A 106 -3.64 -5.12 -0.61
C PHE A 106 -4.87 -5.99 -0.34
N SER A 107 -6.06 -5.41 -0.30
CA SER A 107 -7.31 -6.17 -0.13
C SER A 107 -7.48 -7.20 -1.23
N ARG A 108 -7.23 -6.81 -2.47
CA ARG A 108 -7.37 -7.68 -3.63
C ARG A 108 -6.38 -8.84 -3.58
N LEU A 109 -5.12 -8.54 -3.28
CA LEU A 109 -4.06 -9.56 -3.25
C LEU A 109 -4.22 -10.52 -2.08
N LEU A 110 -4.67 -10.03 -0.94
CA LEU A 110 -4.84 -10.84 0.27
C LEU A 110 -6.19 -11.54 0.33
N GLY A 111 -7.13 -11.16 -0.54
CA GLY A 111 -8.45 -11.75 -0.54
C GLY A 111 -9.27 -11.43 0.70
N SER A 112 -8.98 -10.33 1.36
CA SER A 112 -9.63 -9.91 2.60
C SER A 112 -9.80 -8.40 2.61
N HIS A 113 -10.85 -7.92 3.25
CA HIS A 113 -11.01 -6.48 3.43
C HIS A 113 -10.03 -6.01 4.51
N VAL A 114 -9.02 -5.24 4.10
CA VAL A 114 -8.03 -4.73 5.04
C VAL A 114 -8.38 -3.30 5.44
N GLN A 115 -7.89 -2.87 6.60
CA GLN A 115 -8.10 -1.51 7.10
C GLN A 115 -6.78 -0.83 7.37
N ARG A 116 -6.59 0.34 6.80
CA ARG A 116 -5.43 1.18 7.09
C ARG A 116 -5.70 1.95 8.37
N LEU A 117 -4.92 1.65 9.41
CA LEU A 117 -5.11 2.24 10.75
C LEU A 117 -4.31 3.51 10.94
N ALA A 118 -3.15 3.62 10.28
CA ALA A 118 -2.26 4.75 10.42
C ALA A 118 -1.44 4.91 9.16
N THR A 119 -1.00 6.13 8.85
CA THR A 119 -0.17 6.37 7.67
C THR A 119 0.94 7.37 7.96
N ILE A 120 2.11 7.12 7.37
CA ILE A 120 3.24 8.05 7.45
C ILE A 120 2.87 9.37 6.79
N ALA A 121 2.11 9.33 5.71
CA ALA A 121 1.66 10.53 5.00
C ALA A 121 0.87 11.48 5.89
N HIS A 122 0.16 10.97 6.89
CA HIS A 122 -0.65 11.77 7.81
C HIS A 122 0.04 12.00 9.15
N GLY A 123 1.35 11.80 9.20
CA GLY A 123 2.14 12.14 10.37
C GLY A 123 2.44 11.00 11.33
N ASP A 124 1.95 9.79 11.05
CA ASP A 124 2.26 8.64 11.88
C ASP A 124 3.68 8.14 11.57
N GLY A 125 4.31 7.50 12.54
CA GLY A 125 5.67 6.99 12.35
C GLY A 125 5.75 5.73 11.50
N VAL A 126 4.63 5.08 11.26
CA VAL A 126 4.54 3.83 10.52
C VAL A 126 3.17 3.72 9.87
N CYS A 127 3.13 3.15 8.66
CA CYS A 127 1.85 2.79 8.03
C CYS A 127 1.44 1.44 8.57
N THR A 128 0.25 1.35 9.15
CA THR A 128 -0.26 0.12 9.74
C THR A 128 -1.55 -0.29 9.04
N THR A 129 -1.57 -1.52 8.53
CA THR A 129 -2.73 -2.09 7.87
C THR A 129 -3.17 -3.33 8.63
N HIS A 130 -4.42 -3.35 9.06
CA HIS A 130 -4.97 -4.53 9.73
C HIS A 130 -5.50 -5.51 8.67
N VAL A 131 -5.02 -6.75 8.75
CA VAL A 131 -5.43 -7.83 7.88
C VAL A 131 -6.19 -8.84 8.73
N PRO A 132 -7.51 -8.92 8.61
CA PRO A 132 -8.30 -9.80 9.48
C PRO A 132 -8.04 -11.27 9.20
N ASN A 133 -8.28 -12.10 10.22
CA ASN A 133 -8.23 -13.54 10.06
C ASN A 133 -9.26 -13.97 9.00
N PRO A 134 -8.97 -15.03 8.22
CA PRO A 134 -9.91 -15.52 7.24
C PRO A 134 -11.24 -15.94 7.88
N VAL A 135 -12.35 -15.65 7.19
CA VAL A 135 -13.66 -16.10 7.60
C VAL A 135 -13.94 -17.42 6.90
N ILE A 136 -14.44 -18.41 7.65
CA ILE A 136 -14.81 -19.71 7.12
C ILE A 136 -16.33 -19.89 7.27
N PRO A 137 -17.11 -19.35 6.34
CA PRO A 137 -18.58 -19.27 6.52
C PRO A 137 -19.27 -20.60 6.75
N SER A 138 -18.87 -21.64 6.02
CA SER A 138 -19.51 -22.95 6.13
C SER A 138 -19.33 -23.56 7.51
N LYS A 139 -18.25 -23.29 8.20
CA LYS A 139 -18.02 -23.79 9.55
C LYS A 139 -18.74 -22.96 10.59
N ILE A 140 -18.83 -21.69 10.37
CA ILE A 140 -19.47 -20.76 11.29
C ILE A 140 -20.97 -21.00 11.35
N ARG A 141 -21.56 -21.37 10.24
CA ARG A 141 -23.01 -21.54 10.11
C ARG A 141 -23.56 -22.84 10.73
N LYS A 142 -22.64 -23.66 11.15
CA LYS A 142 -23.08 -24.88 11.87
C LYS A 142 -23.46 -24.54 13.27
#